data_cc6c7a466cce99c8f8791feea246c499
#
_entry.id   cc6c7a466cce99c8f8791feea246c499
#
_cell.length_a   1.000
_cell.length_b   1.000
_cell.length_c   1.000
_cell.angle_alpha   90.00
_cell.angle_beta   90.00
_cell.angle_gamma   90.00
#
_symmetry.space_group_name_H-M   'P 1'
#
loop_
_entity.id
_entity.type
_entity.pdbx_description
1 polymer ?
#
loop_
_entity_poly.entity_id
_entity_poly.type
_entity_poly.pdbx_seq_one_letter_code
_entity_poly.pdbx_strand_id
1 'polypeptide(L)'
;MMNRSLILCFVLSASSLFAETEKQTIPIFRDQDKICWVGDSITASGLYHSYIYLYYSTRFPSLHLSFVNCGISGDNASGMMGRLDKDVYANHPTVVTLSAGMNDVNRNLYSQTNAPTNAPVLQKQAIESYKKNIEKLADSFAKHQLRQIYLTPTIYDEDVESTVESLRGVNGALRECSDFVLQFARSKNMPAVDFWHPMDELNQKMQKKDPKFTLTSKDRVHPGPAGHLVMAYLFLDQTGAPQDVWRLSLDAKTSQILSQTNCEATALTSNPKSLTFSNRELALPFPCIADAKDAFSWVPFDERLNQQTLQISHLDEGNYSLQINQTEVGQYSATELEKGINIAINPKTPQSAQSQKIAALCQEHYTLGNTIRTLRRVEMKHLQNVDLTNRAAVEASLNKLIEEKQTQKNDPGANSGYYIKTARIYLQDIAKEPASRERIQAIEKEISQINQPQTYRYSLTKSAP
;
A
#
# COMPACT_ATOMS: atom_id res chain seq x y z
N MET A 1 12.35 5.03 -85.20
CA MET A 1 11.83 3.85 -84.47
C MET A 1 12.43 3.93 -83.08
N MET A 2 11.65 4.39 -82.10
CA MET A 2 12.08 4.65 -80.71
C MET A 2 11.48 3.58 -79.82
N ASN A 3 12.38 2.76 -79.22
CA ASN A 3 12.04 1.77 -78.23
C ASN A 3 11.87 2.46 -76.86
N ARG A 4 10.68 2.41 -76.27
CA ARG A 4 10.44 2.83 -74.87
C ARG A 4 10.46 1.58 -73.99
N SER A 5 11.51 1.47 -73.16
CA SER A 5 11.55 0.52 -72.09
C SER A 5 10.82 1.04 -70.87
N LEU A 6 9.80 0.31 -70.43
CA LEU A 6 9.09 0.55 -69.18
C LEU A 6 9.89 -0.03 -68.02
N ILE A 7 10.34 0.81 -67.10
CA ILE A 7 10.94 0.38 -65.80
C ILE A 7 9.81 0.31 -64.80
N LEU A 8 9.49 -0.89 -64.32
CA LEU A 8 8.54 -1.17 -63.25
C LEU A 8 9.28 -1.07 -61.90
N CYS A 9 9.08 0.03 -61.17
CA CYS A 9 9.57 0.14 -59.81
C CYS A 9 8.66 -0.65 -58.85
N PHE A 10 9.14 -1.75 -58.31
CA PHE A 10 8.55 -2.41 -57.15
C PHE A 10 8.93 -1.64 -55.87
N VAL A 11 7.96 -0.99 -55.25
CA VAL A 11 8.12 -0.42 -53.93
C VAL A 11 7.83 -1.56 -52.93
N LEU A 12 8.85 -2.13 -52.35
CA LEU A 12 8.73 -3.00 -51.18
C LEU A 12 8.45 -2.13 -49.95
N SER A 13 7.22 -2.10 -49.52
CA SER A 13 6.85 -1.56 -48.19
C SER A 13 7.31 -2.56 -47.10
N ALA A 14 8.46 -2.27 -46.51
CA ALA A 14 8.89 -2.94 -45.28
C ALA A 14 8.01 -2.42 -44.11
N SER A 15 6.99 -3.19 -43.75
CA SER A 15 6.27 -3.01 -42.50
C SER A 15 7.21 -3.45 -41.39
N SER A 16 7.88 -2.50 -40.75
CA SER A 16 8.59 -2.73 -39.48
C SER A 16 7.57 -2.99 -38.41
N LEU A 17 7.33 -4.26 -38.05
CA LEU A 17 6.74 -4.64 -36.78
C LEU A 17 7.72 -4.16 -35.68
N PHE A 18 7.44 -3.00 -35.13
CA PHE A 18 7.97 -2.67 -33.80
C PHE A 18 7.24 -3.57 -32.80
N ALA A 19 7.92 -4.64 -32.37
CA ALA A 19 7.57 -5.31 -31.16
C ALA A 19 7.70 -4.25 -30.05
N GLU A 20 6.56 -3.81 -29.49
CA GLU A 20 6.54 -3.08 -28.22
C GLU A 20 7.22 -3.98 -27.19
N THR A 21 8.47 -3.67 -26.88
CA THR A 21 9.14 -4.25 -25.72
C THR A 21 8.33 -3.83 -24.50
N GLU A 22 7.60 -4.77 -23.91
CA GLU A 22 6.98 -4.60 -22.60
C GLU A 22 8.03 -3.98 -21.68
N LYS A 23 7.76 -2.75 -21.23
CA LYS A 23 8.60 -2.06 -20.28
C LYS A 23 8.54 -2.86 -18.99
N GLN A 24 9.59 -3.64 -18.72
CA GLN A 24 9.73 -4.37 -17.48
C GLN A 24 9.66 -3.33 -16.34
N THR A 25 8.56 -3.31 -15.60
CA THR A 25 8.35 -2.37 -14.49
C THR A 25 9.34 -2.72 -13.39
N ILE A 26 10.32 -1.82 -13.19
CA ILE A 26 11.30 -1.97 -12.12
C ILE A 26 10.61 -1.56 -10.82
N PRO A 27 10.52 -2.44 -9.81
CA PRO A 27 9.94 -2.09 -8.52
C PRO A 27 10.62 -0.87 -7.92
N ILE A 28 9.84 0.02 -7.27
CA ILE A 28 10.40 1.21 -6.62
C ILE A 28 11.34 0.84 -5.45
N PHE A 29 11.11 -0.31 -4.80
CA PHE A 29 12.00 -0.88 -3.78
C PHE A 29 12.93 -1.91 -4.40
N ARG A 30 14.11 -2.04 -3.81
CA ARG A 30 15.19 -2.95 -4.21
C ARG A 30 15.41 -3.99 -3.14
N ASP A 31 16.05 -5.11 -3.48
CA ASP A 31 16.43 -6.09 -2.48
C ASP A 31 17.27 -5.47 -1.36
N GLN A 32 17.05 -5.90 -0.12
CA GLN A 32 17.66 -5.40 1.11
C GLN A 32 17.28 -3.94 1.47
N ASP A 33 16.26 -3.36 0.85
CA ASP A 33 15.81 -2.05 1.27
C ASP A 33 15.18 -2.08 2.67
N LYS A 34 15.60 -1.12 3.49
CA LYS A 34 14.94 -0.76 4.75
C LYS A 34 14.23 0.57 4.58
N ILE A 35 12.91 0.55 4.63
CA ILE A 35 12.05 1.67 4.36
C ILE A 35 11.51 2.27 5.67
N CYS A 36 11.89 3.50 6.00
CA CYS A 36 11.29 4.26 7.10
C CYS A 36 10.11 5.08 6.58
N TRP A 37 8.91 4.76 7.07
CA TRP A 37 7.66 5.46 6.75
C TRP A 37 7.50 6.64 7.72
N VAL A 38 7.94 7.83 7.28
CA VAL A 38 7.89 9.06 8.09
C VAL A 38 6.59 9.79 7.86
N GLY A 39 5.88 10.12 8.94
CA GLY A 39 4.59 10.80 8.82
C GLY A 39 3.93 11.11 10.16
N ASP A 40 2.66 11.47 10.09
CA ASP A 40 1.79 11.79 11.22
C ASP A 40 0.98 10.58 11.73
N SER A 41 -0.26 10.80 12.24
CA SER A 41 -1.14 9.76 12.76
C SER A 41 -1.59 8.75 11.70
N ILE A 42 -1.74 9.18 10.45
CA ILE A 42 -2.17 8.32 9.35
C ILE A 42 -1.09 7.29 9.05
N THR A 43 0.17 7.71 9.00
CA THR A 43 1.33 6.81 8.90
C THR A 43 1.52 5.99 10.16
N ALA A 44 1.33 6.60 11.36
CA ALA A 44 1.46 5.89 12.63
C ALA A 44 0.45 4.74 12.79
N SER A 45 -0.73 4.81 12.15
CA SER A 45 -1.68 3.70 12.13
C SER A 45 -1.09 2.43 11.52
N GLY A 46 -0.18 2.57 10.56
CA GLY A 46 0.57 1.47 9.97
C GLY A 46 -0.13 0.69 8.86
N LEU A 47 -1.44 0.87 8.66
CA LEU A 47 -2.22 -0.01 7.79
C LEU A 47 -1.85 0.08 6.31
N TYR A 48 -1.76 1.28 5.72
CA TYR A 48 -1.50 1.38 4.28
C TYR A 48 -0.13 0.79 3.89
N HIS A 49 0.90 1.06 4.67
CA HIS A 49 2.21 0.50 4.37
C HIS A 49 2.32 -1.00 4.74
N SER A 50 1.50 -1.50 5.67
CA SER A 50 1.37 -2.94 5.91
C SER A 50 0.75 -3.66 4.69
N TYR A 51 -0.26 -3.05 4.04
CA TYR A 51 -0.83 -3.59 2.80
C TYR A 51 0.17 -3.55 1.63
N ILE A 52 0.98 -2.50 1.53
CA ILE A 52 2.08 -2.43 0.57
C ILE A 52 3.10 -3.53 0.87
N TYR A 53 3.47 -3.75 2.13
CA TYR A 53 4.38 -4.83 2.53
C TYR A 53 3.82 -6.21 2.13
N LEU A 54 2.53 -6.46 2.38
CA LEU A 54 1.87 -7.70 1.96
C LEU A 54 1.90 -7.89 0.44
N TYR A 55 1.67 -6.82 -0.34
CA TYR A 55 1.76 -6.88 -1.79
C TYR A 55 3.18 -7.29 -2.23
N TYR A 56 4.21 -6.63 -1.70
CA TYR A 56 5.59 -6.98 -2.03
C TYR A 56 5.95 -8.40 -1.58
N SER A 57 5.48 -8.82 -0.43
CA SER A 57 5.71 -10.18 0.11
C SER A 57 5.07 -11.28 -0.74
N THR A 58 3.97 -11.01 -1.42
CA THR A 58 3.33 -11.96 -2.33
C THR A 58 3.85 -11.86 -3.75
N ARG A 59 4.22 -10.66 -4.22
CA ARG A 59 4.55 -10.40 -5.61
C ARG A 59 6.03 -10.59 -5.94
N PHE A 60 6.95 -10.32 -5.02
CA PHE A 60 8.38 -10.27 -5.28
C PHE A 60 9.17 -11.17 -4.31
N PRO A 61 9.18 -12.50 -4.52
CA PRO A 61 9.82 -13.45 -3.59
C PRO A 61 11.35 -13.27 -3.48
N SER A 62 11.98 -12.57 -4.40
CA SER A 62 13.41 -12.26 -4.38
C SER A 62 13.76 -10.98 -3.62
N LEU A 63 12.77 -10.19 -3.19
CA LEU A 63 13.01 -8.95 -2.45
C LEU A 63 12.88 -9.17 -0.95
N HIS A 64 13.96 -8.92 -0.22
CA HIS A 64 14.03 -8.96 1.25
C HIS A 64 13.89 -7.54 1.77
N LEU A 65 12.68 -7.12 2.08
CA LEU A 65 12.35 -5.75 2.50
C LEU A 65 12.08 -5.68 4.00
N SER A 66 12.50 -4.59 4.64
CA SER A 66 12.17 -4.28 6.02
C SER A 66 11.42 -2.94 6.10
N PHE A 67 10.22 -2.94 6.68
CA PHE A 67 9.39 -1.75 6.83
C PHE A 67 9.37 -1.27 8.27
N VAL A 68 9.74 -0.01 8.49
CA VAL A 68 9.78 0.61 9.80
C VAL A 68 8.77 1.75 9.86
N ASN A 69 7.80 1.64 10.76
CA ASN A 69 6.83 2.69 11.03
C ASN A 69 7.49 3.82 11.83
N CYS A 70 7.69 4.99 11.20
CA CYS A 70 8.19 6.22 11.80
C CYS A 70 7.12 7.33 11.85
N GLY A 71 5.81 6.97 11.84
CA GLY A 71 4.71 7.92 12.02
C GLY A 71 4.51 8.31 13.48
N ILE A 72 4.13 9.54 13.78
CA ILE A 72 3.73 10.01 15.12
C ILE A 72 2.39 10.75 15.06
N SER A 73 1.43 10.33 15.88
CA SER A 73 0.13 11.00 15.96
C SER A 73 0.27 12.46 16.37
N GLY A 74 -0.37 13.36 15.59
CA GLY A 74 -0.36 14.79 15.81
C GLY A 74 0.95 15.49 15.37
N ASP A 75 1.85 14.78 14.69
CA ASP A 75 3.09 15.35 14.20
C ASP A 75 2.88 16.19 12.94
N ASN A 76 3.77 17.12 12.70
CA ASN A 76 3.86 17.95 11.51
C ASN A 76 5.32 17.95 10.98
N ALA A 77 5.56 18.55 9.84
CA ALA A 77 6.88 18.54 9.20
C ALA A 77 8.00 19.10 10.11
N SER A 78 7.69 20.11 10.93
CA SER A 78 8.65 20.65 11.91
C SER A 78 8.96 19.65 13.03
N GLY A 79 7.94 18.98 13.56
CA GLY A 79 8.12 17.94 14.58
C GLY A 79 8.90 16.73 14.06
N MET A 80 8.62 16.32 12.81
CA MET A 80 9.37 15.25 12.13
C MET A 80 10.87 15.60 12.05
N MET A 81 11.21 16.84 11.68
CA MET A 81 12.59 17.32 11.63
C MET A 81 13.31 17.14 12.98
N GLY A 82 12.64 17.48 14.08
CA GLY A 82 13.23 17.42 15.43
C GLY A 82 13.53 16.01 15.94
N ARG A 83 13.06 14.97 15.27
CA ARG A 83 13.23 13.57 15.71
C ARG A 83 13.99 12.67 14.73
N LEU A 84 14.48 13.20 13.60
CA LEU A 84 15.12 12.40 12.56
C LEU A 84 16.25 11.51 13.08
N ASP A 85 17.15 12.07 13.90
CA ASP A 85 18.33 11.33 14.40
C ASP A 85 17.94 10.12 15.25
N LYS A 86 17.02 10.31 16.20
CA LYS A 86 16.64 9.29 17.17
C LYS A 86 15.62 8.28 16.66
N ASP A 87 14.83 8.67 15.66
CA ASP A 87 13.65 7.90 15.24
C ASP A 87 13.73 7.37 13.79
N VAL A 88 14.45 8.07 12.93
CA VAL A 88 14.60 7.67 11.52
C VAL A 88 16.00 7.13 11.25
N TYR A 89 17.03 7.94 11.46
CA TYR A 89 18.41 7.55 11.13
C TYR A 89 18.96 6.45 12.02
N ALA A 90 18.51 6.36 13.28
CA ALA A 90 18.83 5.24 14.17
C ALA A 90 18.37 3.86 13.64
N ASN A 91 17.44 3.82 12.70
CA ASN A 91 17.04 2.57 12.02
C ASN A 91 17.91 2.24 10.80
N HIS A 92 18.89 3.07 10.43
CA HIS A 92 19.74 2.87 9.24
C HIS A 92 18.94 2.57 7.95
N PRO A 93 17.99 3.46 7.54
CA PRO A 93 17.19 3.24 6.35
C PRO A 93 18.01 3.38 5.07
N THR A 94 17.57 2.73 3.99
CA THR A 94 18.01 2.98 2.61
C THR A 94 17.02 3.86 1.87
N VAL A 95 15.75 3.83 2.32
CA VAL A 95 14.63 4.58 1.73
C VAL A 95 13.84 5.27 2.84
N VAL A 96 13.41 6.49 2.58
CA VAL A 96 12.43 7.19 3.40
C VAL A 96 11.21 7.55 2.56
N THR A 97 10.02 7.38 3.12
CA THR A 97 8.80 8.01 2.62
C THR A 97 8.45 9.17 3.51
N LEU A 98 7.89 10.24 2.97
CA LEU A 98 7.48 11.40 3.74
C LEU A 98 6.03 11.76 3.43
N SER A 99 5.16 11.70 4.45
CA SER A 99 3.78 12.16 4.42
C SER A 99 3.52 13.15 5.54
N ALA A 100 3.20 14.40 5.20
CA ALA A 100 2.89 15.48 6.14
C ALA A 100 1.84 16.40 5.51
N GLY A 101 1.21 17.27 6.31
CA GLY A 101 0.25 18.26 5.86
C GLY A 101 -0.98 18.36 6.77
N MET A 102 -1.56 17.23 7.17
CA MET A 102 -2.81 17.19 7.93
C MET A 102 -2.76 18.01 9.24
N ASN A 103 -1.63 18.05 9.90
CA ASN A 103 -1.43 18.87 11.12
C ASN A 103 -0.72 20.20 10.82
N ASP A 104 0.01 20.26 9.71
CA ASP A 104 0.74 21.47 9.29
C ASP A 104 -0.20 22.62 8.93
N VAL A 105 -1.36 22.33 8.31
CA VAL A 105 -2.37 23.34 7.96
C VAL A 105 -3.02 23.99 9.20
N ASN A 106 -2.74 23.46 10.40
CA ASN A 106 -3.29 23.92 11.69
C ASN A 106 -4.82 24.04 11.64
N ARG A 107 -5.48 22.89 11.57
CA ARG A 107 -6.93 22.78 11.36
C ARG A 107 -7.79 23.67 12.28
N ASN A 108 -7.33 23.95 13.51
CA ASN A 108 -8.06 24.82 14.44
C ASN A 108 -8.25 26.25 13.91
N LEU A 109 -7.41 26.70 12.99
CA LEU A 109 -7.54 28.01 12.33
C LEU A 109 -8.76 28.08 11.39
N TYR A 110 -9.42 26.96 11.11
CA TYR A 110 -10.59 26.86 10.25
C TYR A 110 -11.90 26.64 11.02
N SER A 111 -11.85 26.64 12.37
CA SER A 111 -13.04 26.54 13.21
C SER A 111 -13.90 27.79 13.05
N GLN A 112 -15.20 27.61 12.87
CA GLN A 112 -16.16 28.73 12.77
C GLN A 112 -16.40 29.41 14.13
N THR A 113 -16.13 28.69 15.21
CA THR A 113 -16.43 29.16 16.57
C THR A 113 -15.22 29.62 17.36
N ASN A 114 -14.03 29.02 17.07
CA ASN A 114 -12.83 29.19 17.89
C ASN A 114 -11.62 29.76 17.14
N ALA A 115 -11.73 30.04 15.84
CA ALA A 115 -10.62 30.60 15.08
C ALA A 115 -10.34 32.07 15.51
N PRO A 116 -9.08 32.48 15.64
CA PRO A 116 -8.72 33.87 15.95
C PRO A 116 -9.06 34.80 14.77
N THR A 117 -9.25 36.09 15.05
CA THR A 117 -9.64 37.09 14.05
C THR A 117 -8.65 37.21 12.88
N ASN A 118 -7.36 36.93 13.13
CA ASN A 118 -6.30 36.92 12.12
C ASN A 118 -6.07 35.52 11.49
N ALA A 119 -7.01 34.58 11.66
CA ALA A 119 -6.88 33.22 11.11
C ALA A 119 -6.45 33.16 9.65
N PRO A 120 -6.96 33.98 8.69
CA PRO A 120 -6.53 33.91 7.30
C PRO A 120 -5.03 34.19 7.10
N VAL A 121 -4.44 35.04 7.93
CA VAL A 121 -2.98 35.30 7.89
C VAL A 121 -2.23 34.10 8.42
N LEU A 122 -2.68 33.53 9.53
CA LEU A 122 -2.06 32.35 10.17
C LEU A 122 -2.17 31.10 9.30
N GLN A 123 -3.27 30.91 8.58
CA GLN A 123 -3.45 29.83 7.60
C GLN A 123 -2.38 29.89 6.50
N LYS A 124 -2.15 31.06 5.90
CA LYS A 124 -1.08 31.25 4.91
C LYS A 124 0.30 30.97 5.51
N GLN A 125 0.57 31.47 6.70
CA GLN A 125 1.84 31.23 7.39
C GLN A 125 2.06 29.74 7.69
N ALA A 126 1.01 29.01 8.05
CA ALA A 126 1.07 27.56 8.27
C ALA A 126 1.49 26.81 7.00
N ILE A 127 0.89 27.12 5.86
CA ILE A 127 1.22 26.51 4.57
C ILE A 127 2.66 26.86 4.14
N GLU A 128 3.07 28.13 4.26
CA GLU A 128 4.45 28.54 3.93
C GLU A 128 5.48 27.88 4.86
N SER A 129 5.14 27.69 6.13
CA SER A 129 5.99 26.95 7.08
C SER A 129 6.10 25.48 6.69
N TYR A 130 4.99 24.86 6.28
CA TYR A 130 4.96 23.50 5.76
C TYR A 130 5.91 23.34 4.57
N LYS A 131 5.79 24.19 3.54
CA LYS A 131 6.64 24.16 2.34
C LYS A 131 8.12 24.21 2.71
N LYS A 132 8.53 25.16 3.55
CA LYS A 132 9.91 25.29 4.03
C LYS A 132 10.40 24.08 4.82
N ASN A 133 9.53 23.47 5.62
CA ASN A 133 9.91 22.31 6.41
C ASN A 133 10.04 21.04 5.55
N ILE A 134 9.21 20.86 4.52
CA ILE A 134 9.38 19.78 3.53
C ILE A 134 10.74 19.92 2.82
N GLU A 135 11.13 21.12 2.39
CA GLU A 135 12.44 21.36 1.78
C GLU A 135 13.60 21.00 2.72
N LYS A 136 13.52 21.41 4.00
CA LYS A 136 14.54 21.09 5.01
C LYS A 136 14.63 19.58 5.28
N LEU A 137 13.49 18.87 5.35
CA LEU A 137 13.44 17.41 5.49
C LEU A 137 14.14 16.75 4.31
N ALA A 138 13.82 17.19 3.08
CA ALA A 138 14.44 16.69 1.86
C ALA A 138 15.96 16.86 1.87
N ASP A 139 16.44 18.04 2.25
CA ASP A 139 17.88 18.32 2.36
C ASP A 139 18.55 17.45 3.44
N SER A 140 17.88 17.21 4.57
CA SER A 140 18.37 16.32 5.61
C SER A 140 18.49 14.88 5.12
N PHE A 141 17.47 14.36 4.43
CA PHE A 141 17.50 13.02 3.84
C PHE A 141 18.60 12.88 2.77
N ALA A 142 18.78 13.92 1.94
CA ALA A 142 19.85 13.94 0.92
C ALA A 142 21.25 13.88 1.54
N LYS A 143 21.50 14.63 2.65
CA LYS A 143 22.76 14.56 3.41
C LYS A 143 23.07 13.14 3.92
N HIS A 144 22.04 12.37 4.25
CA HIS A 144 22.18 10.97 4.66
C HIS A 144 22.12 9.98 3.47
N GLN A 145 22.15 10.48 2.23
CA GLN A 145 22.17 9.68 0.99
C GLN A 145 20.98 8.71 0.87
N LEU A 146 19.82 9.07 1.45
CA LEU A 146 18.62 8.26 1.42
C LEU A 146 17.86 8.46 0.12
N ARG A 147 17.30 7.38 -0.44
CA ARG A 147 16.29 7.47 -1.49
C ARG A 147 14.98 7.98 -0.88
N GLN A 148 14.35 8.93 -1.53
CA GLN A 148 13.21 9.66 -1.01
C GLN A 148 11.98 9.40 -1.88
N ILE A 149 10.83 9.16 -1.25
CA ILE A 149 9.53 9.05 -1.88
C ILE A 149 8.57 9.99 -1.15
N TYR A 150 7.98 10.92 -1.87
CA TYR A 150 7.06 11.89 -1.31
C TYR A 150 5.62 11.41 -1.44
N LEU A 151 4.86 11.55 -0.38
CA LEU A 151 3.43 11.22 -0.34
C LEU A 151 2.67 12.50 -0.04
N THR A 152 1.70 12.87 -0.88
CA THR A 152 0.82 13.98 -0.54
C THR A 152 0.03 13.66 0.73
N PRO A 153 -0.45 14.65 1.49
CA PRO A 153 -1.44 14.40 2.53
C PRO A 153 -2.68 13.71 1.95
N THR A 154 -3.46 13.08 2.82
CA THR A 154 -4.79 12.57 2.48
C THR A 154 -5.83 13.70 2.55
N ILE A 155 -7.08 13.40 2.19
CA ILE A 155 -8.19 14.34 2.28
C ILE A 155 -8.60 14.60 3.74
N TYR A 156 -9.21 15.76 3.97
CA TYR A 156 -10.10 16.06 5.10
C TYR A 156 -11.54 16.07 4.57
N ASP A 157 -12.39 15.17 5.08
CA ASP A 157 -13.76 15.07 4.59
C ASP A 157 -14.66 16.13 5.23
N GLU A 158 -14.88 17.23 4.52
CA GLU A 158 -15.69 18.34 4.98
C GLU A 158 -17.20 18.03 4.99
N ASP A 159 -17.65 17.07 4.20
CA ASP A 159 -19.06 16.86 3.85
C ASP A 159 -19.69 15.64 4.52
N VAL A 160 -18.89 14.71 5.05
CA VAL A 160 -19.46 13.53 5.73
C VAL A 160 -20.34 13.94 6.93
N GLU A 161 -21.46 13.26 7.07
CA GLU A 161 -22.34 13.42 8.24
C GLU A 161 -21.62 12.95 9.53
N SER A 162 -21.32 13.90 10.43
CA SER A 162 -20.60 13.63 11.66
C SER A 162 -21.00 14.62 12.76
N THR A 163 -20.85 14.20 14.02
CA THR A 163 -20.99 15.08 15.20
C THR A 163 -19.76 15.97 15.42
N VAL A 164 -18.65 15.69 14.72
CA VAL A 164 -17.44 16.53 14.75
C VAL A 164 -17.65 17.74 13.85
N GLU A 165 -17.26 18.93 14.33
CA GLU A 165 -17.32 20.17 13.53
C GLU A 165 -16.62 19.98 12.19
N SER A 166 -17.25 20.44 11.10
CA SER A 166 -16.62 20.52 9.79
C SER A 166 -15.80 21.80 9.69
N LEU A 167 -14.50 21.64 9.59
CA LEU A 167 -13.55 22.75 9.48
C LEU A 167 -13.39 23.12 7.99
N ARG A 168 -14.33 23.90 7.47
CA ARG A 168 -14.40 24.27 6.04
C ARG A 168 -13.16 25.03 5.59
N GLY A 169 -12.58 24.58 4.50
CA GLY A 169 -11.36 25.11 3.90
C GLY A 169 -10.10 24.30 4.22
N VAL A 170 -10.16 23.36 5.18
CA VAL A 170 -9.04 22.46 5.49
C VAL A 170 -8.67 21.60 4.29
N ASN A 171 -9.68 21.03 3.60
CA ASN A 171 -9.41 20.19 2.44
C ASN A 171 -8.78 20.99 1.29
N GLY A 172 -9.17 22.25 1.10
CA GLY A 172 -8.53 23.17 0.16
C GLY A 172 -7.07 23.47 0.50
N ALA A 173 -6.75 23.67 1.79
CA ALA A 173 -5.38 23.86 2.25
C ALA A 173 -4.51 22.60 2.05
N LEU A 174 -5.08 21.41 2.27
CA LEU A 174 -4.41 20.14 2.00
C LEU A 174 -4.15 19.93 0.51
N ARG A 175 -5.06 20.39 -0.35
CA ARG A 175 -4.82 20.44 -1.80
C ARG A 175 -3.61 21.29 -2.14
N GLU A 176 -3.49 22.50 -1.57
CA GLU A 176 -2.33 23.36 -1.81
C GLU A 176 -1.03 22.69 -1.35
N CYS A 177 -1.05 22.01 -0.21
CA CYS A 177 0.09 21.22 0.26
C CYS A 177 0.43 20.07 -0.71
N SER A 178 -0.59 19.39 -1.27
CA SER A 178 -0.42 18.29 -2.23
C SER A 178 0.18 18.78 -3.54
N ASP A 179 -0.37 19.86 -4.10
CA ASP A 179 0.14 20.49 -5.33
C ASP A 179 1.62 20.88 -5.17
N PHE A 180 1.97 21.46 -4.02
CA PHE A 180 3.36 21.79 -3.71
C PHE A 180 4.26 20.55 -3.68
N VAL A 181 3.87 19.49 -2.97
CA VAL A 181 4.67 18.24 -2.87
C VAL A 181 4.92 17.65 -4.25
N LEU A 182 3.89 17.56 -5.08
CA LEU A 182 4.02 17.02 -6.44
C LEU A 182 4.94 17.88 -7.32
N GLN A 183 4.81 19.20 -7.25
CA GLN A 183 5.69 20.13 -7.96
C GLN A 183 7.14 20.05 -7.45
N PHE A 184 7.32 20.01 -6.13
CA PHE A 184 8.63 19.92 -5.50
C PHE A 184 9.34 18.62 -5.90
N ALA A 185 8.69 17.47 -5.75
CA ALA A 185 9.25 16.18 -6.13
C ALA A 185 9.63 16.13 -7.63
N ARG A 186 8.75 16.65 -8.51
CA ARG A 186 9.03 16.77 -9.94
C ARG A 186 10.26 17.62 -10.22
N SER A 187 10.39 18.78 -9.53
CA SER A 187 11.53 19.69 -9.72
C SER A 187 12.88 19.07 -9.31
N LYS A 188 12.84 18.10 -8.41
CA LYS A 188 14.00 17.36 -7.90
C LYS A 188 14.19 15.99 -8.59
N ASN A 189 13.34 15.64 -9.56
CA ASN A 189 13.30 14.33 -10.20
C ASN A 189 13.20 13.17 -9.18
N MET A 190 12.34 13.35 -8.18
CA MET A 190 12.08 12.39 -7.10
C MET A 190 10.69 11.75 -7.26
N PRO A 191 10.52 10.47 -6.87
CA PRO A 191 9.22 9.84 -6.86
C PRO A 191 8.24 10.55 -5.93
N ALA A 192 6.99 10.70 -6.38
CA ALA A 192 5.89 11.16 -5.55
C ALA A 192 4.65 10.32 -5.81
N VAL A 193 3.84 10.14 -4.76
CA VAL A 193 2.54 9.48 -4.82
C VAL A 193 1.48 10.48 -4.39
N ASP A 194 0.49 10.65 -5.24
CA ASP A 194 -0.64 11.54 -5.00
C ASP A 194 -1.77 10.76 -4.32
N PHE A 195 -1.98 11.02 -3.06
CA PHE A 195 -3.14 10.51 -2.34
C PHE A 195 -4.33 11.47 -2.43
N TRP A 196 -4.06 12.78 -2.34
CA TRP A 196 -5.13 13.77 -2.16
C TRP A 196 -6.11 13.80 -3.33
N HIS A 197 -5.64 14.02 -4.56
CA HIS A 197 -6.54 14.21 -5.71
C HIS A 197 -7.40 12.98 -6.01
N PRO A 198 -6.85 11.75 -6.15
CA PRO A 198 -7.69 10.59 -6.43
C PRO A 198 -8.57 10.19 -5.24
N MET A 199 -8.15 10.42 -3.99
CA MET A 199 -9.02 10.18 -2.84
C MET A 199 -10.17 11.19 -2.78
N ASP A 200 -9.94 12.47 -3.07
CA ASP A 200 -10.98 13.50 -3.11
C ASP A 200 -12.01 13.21 -4.21
N GLU A 201 -11.55 12.90 -5.41
CA GLU A 201 -12.42 12.51 -6.54
C GLU A 201 -13.26 11.27 -6.20
N LEU A 202 -12.66 10.24 -5.64
CA LEU A 202 -13.34 9.02 -5.22
C LEU A 202 -14.37 9.31 -4.13
N ASN A 203 -13.99 10.07 -3.08
CA ASN A 203 -14.88 10.41 -1.98
C ASN A 203 -16.11 11.16 -2.47
N GLN A 204 -15.92 12.22 -3.28
CA GLN A 204 -17.01 12.99 -3.85
C GLN A 204 -17.91 12.16 -4.78
N LYS A 205 -17.33 11.30 -5.62
CA LYS A 205 -18.07 10.39 -6.49
C LYS A 205 -18.96 9.43 -5.72
N MET A 206 -18.46 8.89 -4.63
CA MET A 206 -19.21 7.94 -3.79
C MET A 206 -20.26 8.66 -2.94
N GLN A 207 -19.99 9.86 -2.43
CA GLN A 207 -20.95 10.66 -1.67
C GLN A 207 -22.15 11.13 -2.52
N LYS A 208 -21.98 11.30 -3.83
CA LYS A 208 -23.13 11.54 -4.74
C LYS A 208 -24.11 10.37 -4.77
N LYS A 209 -23.66 9.14 -4.46
CA LYS A 209 -24.49 7.92 -4.41
C LYS A 209 -25.01 7.65 -3.00
N ASP A 210 -24.14 7.85 -2.01
CA ASP A 210 -24.43 7.67 -0.60
C ASP A 210 -23.80 8.83 0.21
N PRO A 211 -24.60 9.83 0.66
CA PRO A 211 -24.08 10.97 1.43
C PRO A 211 -23.39 10.62 2.75
N LYS A 212 -23.54 9.38 3.23
CA LYS A 212 -22.87 8.89 4.44
C LYS A 212 -21.53 8.23 4.16
N PHE A 213 -21.19 8.03 2.88
CA PHE A 213 -19.92 7.48 2.49
C PHE A 213 -18.76 8.40 2.90
N THR A 214 -17.67 7.80 3.35
CA THR A 214 -16.41 8.51 3.57
C THR A 214 -15.23 7.53 3.47
N LEU A 215 -14.14 7.98 2.88
CA LEU A 215 -12.85 7.27 2.92
C LEU A 215 -12.15 7.44 4.28
N THR A 216 -12.56 8.45 5.05
CA THR A 216 -12.06 8.70 6.41
C THR A 216 -12.99 8.07 7.45
N SER A 217 -12.68 8.22 8.73
CA SER A 217 -13.61 7.92 9.79
C SER A 217 -14.51 9.14 10.10
N LYS A 218 -15.40 8.99 11.08
CA LYS A 218 -16.28 10.10 11.51
C LYS A 218 -15.52 11.31 12.07
N ASP A 219 -14.23 11.21 12.31
CA ASP A 219 -13.37 12.33 12.70
C ASP A 219 -12.91 13.18 11.52
N ARG A 220 -13.32 12.85 10.30
CA ARG A 220 -13.05 13.53 9.03
C ARG A 220 -11.59 13.48 8.55
N VAL A 221 -10.71 12.81 9.27
CA VAL A 221 -9.24 12.84 9.10
C VAL A 221 -8.66 11.46 8.79
N HIS A 222 -8.94 10.49 9.66
CA HIS A 222 -8.23 9.22 9.64
C HIS A 222 -8.93 8.20 8.75
N PRO A 223 -8.30 7.69 7.68
CA PRO A 223 -8.87 6.60 6.89
C PRO A 223 -9.14 5.36 7.74
N GLY A 224 -10.27 4.69 7.48
CA GLY A 224 -10.52 3.35 8.01
C GLY A 224 -9.70 2.30 7.25
N PRO A 225 -9.81 0.99 7.61
CA PRO A 225 -9.06 -0.07 6.93
C PRO A 225 -9.21 -0.06 5.41
N ALA A 226 -10.42 0.12 4.89
CA ALA A 226 -10.68 0.22 3.46
C ALA A 226 -10.05 1.48 2.83
N GLY A 227 -10.12 2.64 3.52
CA GLY A 227 -9.44 3.86 3.08
C GLY A 227 -7.91 3.70 3.03
N HIS A 228 -7.32 2.98 3.98
CA HIS A 228 -5.90 2.64 3.94
C HIS A 228 -5.55 1.66 2.79
N LEU A 229 -6.45 0.75 2.41
CA LEU A 229 -6.23 -0.09 1.23
C LEU A 229 -6.31 0.71 -0.07
N VAL A 230 -7.19 1.74 -0.14
CA VAL A 230 -7.17 2.72 -1.24
C VAL A 230 -5.82 3.43 -1.32
N MET A 231 -5.25 3.89 -0.20
CA MET A 231 -3.90 4.49 -0.17
C MET A 231 -2.84 3.50 -0.67
N ALA A 232 -2.89 2.25 -0.22
CA ALA A 232 -1.95 1.21 -0.69
C ALA A 232 -2.09 0.96 -2.20
N TYR A 233 -3.31 0.89 -2.72
CA TYR A 233 -3.59 0.79 -4.15
C TYR A 233 -2.97 1.97 -4.91
N LEU A 234 -3.21 3.20 -4.48
CA LEU A 234 -2.67 4.40 -5.12
C LEU A 234 -1.14 4.43 -5.10
N PHE A 235 -0.53 4.01 -4.01
CA PHE A 235 0.93 3.88 -3.92
C PHE A 235 1.45 2.88 -4.96
N LEU A 236 0.88 1.69 -4.99
CA LEU A 236 1.30 0.61 -5.90
C LEU A 236 1.09 0.98 -7.36
N ASP A 237 -0.10 1.48 -7.72
CA ASP A 237 -0.44 1.85 -9.09
C ASP A 237 0.46 2.98 -9.62
N GLN A 238 0.64 4.06 -8.84
CA GLN A 238 1.45 5.21 -9.25
C GLN A 238 2.97 4.94 -9.23
N THR A 239 3.42 3.96 -8.47
CA THR A 239 4.83 3.52 -8.49
C THR A 239 5.11 2.43 -9.52
N GLY A 240 4.13 2.09 -10.36
CA GLY A 240 4.30 1.15 -11.46
C GLY A 240 4.39 -0.31 -11.02
N ALA A 241 3.69 -0.69 -9.95
CA ALA A 241 3.59 -2.08 -9.55
C ALA A 241 2.94 -2.93 -10.67
N PRO A 242 3.43 -4.16 -10.94
CA PRO A 242 2.94 -4.97 -12.05
C PRO A 242 1.50 -5.43 -11.85
N GLN A 243 0.73 -5.37 -12.94
CA GLN A 243 -0.64 -5.87 -12.99
C GLN A 243 -0.71 -7.39 -12.79
N ASP A 244 0.16 -8.11 -13.52
CA ASP A 244 0.10 -9.56 -13.57
C ASP A 244 0.76 -10.22 -12.36
N VAL A 245 0.03 -11.10 -11.70
CA VAL A 245 0.59 -12.17 -10.88
C VAL A 245 1.34 -13.12 -11.82
N TRP A 246 0.60 -13.65 -12.78
CA TRP A 246 1.10 -14.31 -13.98
C TRP A 246 0.02 -14.32 -15.08
N ARG A 247 0.45 -14.54 -16.31
CA ARG A 247 -0.44 -14.75 -17.46
C ARG A 247 0.03 -15.93 -18.27
N LEU A 248 -0.90 -16.81 -18.63
CA LEU A 248 -0.64 -17.99 -19.44
C LEU A 248 -1.73 -18.14 -20.51
N SER A 249 -1.31 -18.26 -21.78
CA SER A 249 -2.22 -18.54 -22.90
C SER A 249 -1.81 -19.84 -23.58
N LEU A 250 -2.78 -20.72 -23.76
CA LEU A 250 -2.61 -22.08 -24.31
C LEU A 250 -3.54 -22.30 -25.51
N ASP A 251 -3.11 -23.13 -26.45
CA ASP A 251 -3.93 -23.66 -27.54
C ASP A 251 -4.22 -25.13 -27.29
N ALA A 252 -5.47 -25.46 -27.02
CA ALA A 252 -5.89 -26.82 -26.74
C ALA A 252 -5.85 -27.74 -27.96
N LYS A 253 -6.01 -27.18 -29.18
CA LYS A 253 -6.01 -27.96 -30.43
C LYS A 253 -4.62 -28.39 -30.87
N THR A 254 -3.64 -27.49 -30.70
CA THR A 254 -2.26 -27.75 -31.11
C THR A 254 -1.35 -28.20 -29.97
N SER A 255 -1.87 -28.20 -28.72
CA SER A 255 -1.11 -28.47 -27.49
C SER A 255 0.12 -27.54 -27.36
N GLN A 256 -0.04 -26.24 -27.68
CA GLN A 256 1.03 -25.27 -27.66
C GLN A 256 0.81 -24.22 -26.54
N ILE A 257 1.92 -23.81 -25.92
CA ILE A 257 1.96 -22.64 -25.07
C ILE A 257 2.14 -21.44 -25.99
N LEU A 258 1.11 -20.57 -26.08
CA LEU A 258 1.12 -19.39 -26.95
C LEU A 258 1.90 -18.23 -26.35
N SER A 259 1.69 -17.99 -25.04
CA SER A 259 2.44 -16.95 -24.30
C SER A 259 2.45 -17.27 -22.81
N GLN A 260 3.47 -16.77 -22.11
CA GLN A 260 3.58 -16.85 -20.66
C GLN A 260 4.32 -15.65 -20.11
N THR A 261 3.82 -15.09 -19.00
CA THR A 261 4.41 -13.96 -18.30
C THR A 261 4.44 -14.28 -16.81
N ASN A 262 5.59 -14.10 -16.17
CA ASN A 262 5.81 -14.37 -14.75
C ASN A 262 5.42 -15.79 -14.29
N CYS A 263 5.53 -16.78 -15.21
CA CYS A 263 5.35 -18.19 -14.94
C CYS A 263 6.09 -19.04 -15.99
N GLU A 264 6.26 -20.34 -15.71
CA GLU A 264 6.94 -21.31 -16.57
C GLU A 264 6.03 -22.54 -16.72
N ALA A 265 5.25 -22.57 -17.78
CA ALA A 265 4.40 -23.70 -18.09
C ALA A 265 5.14 -24.80 -18.85
N THR A 266 4.89 -26.05 -18.51
CA THR A 266 5.53 -27.23 -19.10
C THR A 266 4.56 -28.43 -19.18
N ALA A 267 4.97 -29.48 -19.87
CA ALA A 267 4.24 -30.74 -19.95
C ALA A 267 2.77 -30.61 -20.37
N LEU A 268 2.50 -29.66 -21.32
CA LEU A 268 1.16 -29.49 -21.86
C LEU A 268 0.75 -30.71 -22.68
N THR A 269 -0.35 -31.34 -22.29
CA THR A 269 -1.03 -32.37 -23.05
C THR A 269 -2.48 -32.01 -23.21
N SER A 270 -3.04 -32.21 -24.40
CA SER A 270 -4.42 -31.89 -24.71
C SER A 270 -5.04 -32.95 -25.57
N ASN A 271 -6.33 -33.20 -25.33
CA ASN A 271 -7.24 -33.96 -26.21
C ASN A 271 -8.63 -33.28 -26.17
N PRO A 272 -9.61 -33.70 -27.02
CA PRO A 272 -10.90 -33.01 -27.09
C PRO A 272 -11.69 -32.89 -25.78
N LYS A 273 -11.35 -33.68 -24.75
CA LYS A 273 -12.08 -33.72 -23.46
C LYS A 273 -11.26 -33.31 -22.26
N SER A 274 -9.96 -33.19 -22.40
CA SER A 274 -9.09 -32.83 -21.26
C SER A 274 -7.82 -32.15 -21.70
N LEU A 275 -7.29 -31.27 -20.80
CA LEU A 275 -6.02 -30.60 -20.95
C LEU A 275 -5.31 -30.65 -19.60
N THR A 276 -4.01 -30.97 -19.61
CA THR A 276 -3.16 -30.93 -18.40
C THR A 276 -1.85 -30.24 -18.65
N PHE A 277 -1.34 -29.55 -17.66
CA PHE A 277 -0.02 -28.92 -17.70
C PHE A 277 0.53 -28.71 -16.28
N SER A 278 1.82 -28.43 -16.19
CA SER A 278 2.45 -27.95 -14.96
C SER A 278 2.81 -26.49 -15.15
N ASN A 279 2.58 -25.65 -14.13
CA ASN A 279 2.95 -24.24 -14.15
C ASN A 279 3.76 -23.89 -12.91
N ARG A 280 5.01 -23.44 -13.12
CA ARG A 280 5.82 -22.87 -12.06
C ARG A 280 5.50 -21.38 -11.98
N GLU A 281 4.90 -20.95 -10.88
CA GLU A 281 4.42 -19.59 -10.68
C GLU A 281 5.45 -18.78 -9.88
N LEU A 282 5.83 -17.62 -10.41
CA LEU A 282 6.90 -16.80 -9.85
C LEU A 282 6.40 -15.77 -8.84
N ALA A 283 5.08 -15.61 -8.71
CA ALA A 283 4.43 -14.73 -7.75
C ALA A 283 3.11 -15.31 -7.25
N LEU A 284 2.61 -14.76 -6.17
CA LEU A 284 1.34 -15.12 -5.55
C LEU A 284 0.32 -13.98 -5.69
N PRO A 285 -1.00 -14.29 -5.72
CA PRO A 285 -2.03 -13.26 -5.73
C PRO A 285 -2.07 -12.51 -4.40
N PHE A 286 -2.49 -11.25 -4.47
CA PHE A 286 -2.80 -10.47 -3.26
C PHE A 286 -4.08 -11.03 -2.63
N PRO A 287 -4.08 -11.40 -1.34
CA PRO A 287 -5.24 -12.00 -0.70
C PRO A 287 -6.30 -10.96 -0.35
N CYS A 288 -7.55 -11.38 -0.30
CA CYS A 288 -8.63 -10.55 0.23
C CYS A 288 -8.39 -10.26 1.72
N ILE A 289 -8.46 -8.98 2.11
CA ILE A 289 -8.35 -8.49 3.48
C ILE A 289 -9.76 -8.20 4.01
N ALA A 290 -10.23 -9.02 4.94
CA ALA A 290 -11.62 -8.98 5.40
C ALA A 290 -12.07 -7.59 5.89
N ASP A 291 -11.25 -6.90 6.69
CA ASP A 291 -11.57 -5.59 7.27
C ASP A 291 -11.47 -4.45 6.23
N ALA A 292 -10.87 -4.70 5.08
CA ALA A 292 -10.70 -3.72 4.00
C ALA A 292 -11.39 -4.13 2.69
N LYS A 293 -12.23 -5.17 2.71
CA LYS A 293 -12.83 -5.77 1.51
C LYS A 293 -13.61 -4.78 0.64
N ASP A 294 -14.21 -3.77 1.25
CA ASP A 294 -15.03 -2.78 0.54
C ASP A 294 -14.18 -1.97 -0.47
N ALA A 295 -12.90 -1.77 -0.19
CA ALA A 295 -11.98 -1.05 -1.07
C ALA A 295 -11.85 -1.70 -2.46
N PHE A 296 -11.98 -3.03 -2.57
CA PHE A 296 -11.94 -3.73 -3.86
C PHE A 296 -13.11 -3.36 -4.79
N SER A 297 -14.20 -2.82 -4.24
CA SER A 297 -15.30 -2.25 -5.03
C SER A 297 -15.14 -0.76 -5.31
N TRP A 298 -14.26 -0.07 -4.61
CA TRP A 298 -14.04 1.39 -4.76
C TRP A 298 -12.94 1.70 -5.77
N VAL A 299 -11.91 0.88 -5.81
CA VAL A 299 -10.77 1.00 -6.74
C VAL A 299 -10.56 -0.30 -7.50
N PRO A 300 -10.07 -0.26 -8.75
CA PRO A 300 -9.89 -1.45 -9.59
C PRO A 300 -8.60 -2.23 -9.17
N PHE A 301 -8.55 -2.67 -7.90
CA PHE A 301 -7.37 -3.34 -7.35
C PHE A 301 -7.08 -4.65 -8.09
N ASP A 302 -8.10 -5.50 -8.25
CA ASP A 302 -7.93 -6.80 -8.87
C ASP A 302 -7.59 -6.68 -10.36
N GLU A 303 -8.20 -5.70 -11.06
CA GLU A 303 -7.97 -5.47 -12.48
C GLU A 303 -6.58 -4.89 -12.76
N ARG A 304 -6.05 -4.07 -11.85
CA ARG A 304 -4.82 -3.31 -12.08
C ARG A 304 -3.58 -3.93 -11.42
N LEU A 305 -3.77 -4.71 -10.35
CA LEU A 305 -2.68 -5.18 -9.50
C LEU A 305 -2.74 -6.67 -9.15
N ASN A 306 -3.78 -7.41 -9.60
CA ASN A 306 -4.00 -8.78 -9.12
C ASN A 306 -4.56 -9.69 -10.21
N GLN A 307 -3.89 -9.74 -11.38
CA GLN A 307 -4.31 -10.56 -12.50
C GLN A 307 -3.51 -11.87 -12.56
N GLN A 308 -4.20 -12.98 -12.33
CA GLN A 308 -3.70 -14.36 -12.46
C GLN A 308 -4.47 -15.03 -13.59
N THR A 309 -4.07 -14.74 -14.84
CA THR A 309 -4.90 -15.00 -16.02
C THR A 309 -4.53 -16.31 -16.69
N LEU A 310 -5.49 -17.22 -16.78
CA LEU A 310 -5.44 -18.43 -17.59
C LEU A 310 -6.37 -18.28 -18.80
N GLN A 311 -5.79 -18.35 -20.01
CA GLN A 311 -6.51 -18.33 -21.28
C GLN A 311 -6.27 -19.63 -22.04
N ILE A 312 -7.33 -20.26 -22.55
CA ILE A 312 -7.24 -21.51 -23.31
C ILE A 312 -8.13 -21.41 -24.53
N SER A 313 -7.52 -21.38 -25.72
CA SER A 313 -8.22 -21.33 -26.99
C SER A 313 -8.49 -22.73 -27.57
N HIS A 314 -9.45 -22.80 -28.49
CA HIS A 314 -9.80 -23.98 -29.27
C HIS A 314 -10.21 -25.21 -28.43
N LEU A 315 -10.84 -24.99 -27.30
CA LEU A 315 -11.58 -26.06 -26.59
C LEU A 315 -12.89 -26.36 -27.31
N ASP A 316 -13.37 -27.63 -27.26
CA ASP A 316 -14.71 -27.96 -27.70
C ASP A 316 -15.76 -27.23 -26.86
N GLU A 317 -16.90 -26.86 -27.48
CA GLU A 317 -18.02 -26.24 -26.76
C GLU A 317 -18.42 -27.04 -25.53
N GLY A 318 -18.68 -26.37 -24.41
CA GLY A 318 -19.13 -26.98 -23.16
C GLY A 318 -18.52 -26.37 -21.92
N ASN A 319 -18.81 -26.94 -20.78
CA ASN A 319 -18.27 -26.56 -19.49
C ASN A 319 -17.10 -27.47 -19.10
N TYR A 320 -16.15 -26.94 -18.41
CA TYR A 320 -14.93 -27.63 -17.96
C TYR A 320 -14.70 -27.43 -16.46
N SER A 321 -14.43 -28.53 -15.75
CA SER A 321 -13.95 -28.49 -14.37
C SER A 321 -12.43 -28.20 -14.39
N LEU A 322 -12.00 -27.12 -13.74
CA LEU A 322 -10.61 -26.78 -13.52
C LEU A 322 -10.16 -27.28 -12.15
N GLN A 323 -9.09 -28.07 -12.14
CA GLN A 323 -8.45 -28.54 -10.91
C GLN A 323 -6.99 -28.05 -10.86
N ILE A 324 -6.54 -27.70 -9.66
CA ILE A 324 -5.14 -27.40 -9.34
C ILE A 324 -4.70 -28.34 -8.22
N ASN A 325 -3.66 -29.15 -8.45
CA ASN A 325 -3.19 -30.18 -7.52
C ASN A 325 -4.35 -31.09 -7.02
N GLN A 326 -5.21 -31.55 -7.92
CA GLN A 326 -6.39 -32.40 -7.65
C GLN A 326 -7.54 -31.71 -6.88
N THR A 327 -7.43 -30.44 -6.54
CA THR A 327 -8.52 -29.66 -5.93
C THR A 327 -9.32 -28.95 -7.02
N GLU A 328 -10.63 -29.20 -7.10
CA GLU A 328 -11.50 -28.44 -8.01
C GLU A 328 -11.61 -26.99 -7.54
N VAL A 329 -11.16 -26.10 -8.40
CA VAL A 329 -11.18 -24.65 -8.12
C VAL A 329 -12.35 -23.93 -8.77
N GLY A 330 -12.97 -24.54 -9.80
CA GLY A 330 -14.17 -23.98 -10.45
C GLY A 330 -14.55 -24.70 -11.73
N GLN A 331 -15.70 -24.28 -12.27
CA GLN A 331 -16.19 -24.70 -13.57
C GLN A 331 -16.32 -23.48 -14.47
N TYR A 332 -15.86 -23.60 -15.71
CA TYR A 332 -15.80 -22.51 -16.68
C TYR A 332 -16.22 -23.02 -18.06
N SER A 333 -16.95 -22.22 -18.80
CA SER A 333 -17.27 -22.52 -20.20
C SER A 333 -16.03 -22.37 -21.10
N ALA A 334 -16.04 -23.05 -22.24
CA ALA A 334 -15.01 -22.87 -23.27
C ALA A 334 -14.86 -21.40 -23.67
N THR A 335 -15.97 -20.65 -23.76
CA THR A 335 -15.97 -19.23 -24.11
C THR A 335 -15.31 -18.35 -23.01
N GLU A 336 -15.51 -18.64 -21.73
CA GLU A 336 -14.84 -17.93 -20.63
C GLU A 336 -13.34 -18.19 -20.65
N LEU A 337 -12.95 -19.47 -20.84
CA LEU A 337 -11.53 -19.85 -20.95
C LEU A 337 -10.85 -19.23 -22.16
N GLU A 338 -11.54 -19.10 -23.29
CA GLU A 338 -11.02 -18.45 -24.49
C GLU A 338 -10.82 -16.94 -24.29
N LYS A 339 -11.71 -16.27 -23.53
CA LYS A 339 -11.53 -14.86 -23.15
C LYS A 339 -10.44 -14.65 -22.10
N GLY A 340 -10.13 -15.70 -21.34
CA GLY A 340 -9.24 -15.64 -20.18
C GLY A 340 -10.00 -15.41 -18.87
N ILE A 341 -9.69 -16.23 -17.88
CA ILE A 341 -10.24 -16.15 -16.52
C ILE A 341 -9.18 -15.64 -15.54
N ASN A 342 -9.56 -14.74 -14.64
CA ASN A 342 -8.70 -14.33 -13.52
C ASN A 342 -8.99 -15.25 -12.32
N ILE A 343 -8.00 -16.06 -11.92
CA ILE A 343 -8.14 -16.98 -10.77
C ILE A 343 -7.51 -16.42 -9.47
N ALA A 344 -6.93 -15.23 -9.48
CA ALA A 344 -6.32 -14.60 -8.29
C ALA A 344 -7.28 -14.45 -7.11
N ILE A 345 -8.53 -14.12 -7.42
CA ILE A 345 -9.59 -13.88 -6.41
C ILE A 345 -10.29 -15.18 -5.96
N ASN A 346 -9.90 -16.32 -6.49
CA ASN A 346 -10.55 -17.60 -6.16
C ASN A 346 -9.97 -18.20 -4.87
N PRO A 347 -10.75 -18.27 -3.76
CA PRO A 347 -10.25 -18.72 -2.47
C PRO A 347 -9.95 -20.22 -2.40
N LYS A 348 -10.37 -21.00 -3.40
CA LYS A 348 -10.14 -22.46 -3.45
C LYS A 348 -8.76 -22.82 -4.01
N THR A 349 -8.03 -21.87 -4.59
CA THR A 349 -6.72 -22.14 -5.17
C THR A 349 -5.66 -22.37 -4.08
N PRO A 350 -4.68 -23.27 -4.28
CA PRO A 350 -3.57 -23.45 -3.35
C PRO A 350 -2.72 -22.18 -3.20
N GLN A 351 -2.66 -21.33 -4.24
CA GLN A 351 -2.00 -20.04 -4.23
C GLN A 351 -2.69 -19.06 -3.24
N SER A 352 -4.03 -19.03 -3.23
CA SER A 352 -4.80 -18.27 -2.25
C SER A 352 -4.50 -18.72 -0.82
N ALA A 353 -4.45 -20.04 -0.58
CA ALA A 353 -4.10 -20.58 0.73
C ALA A 353 -2.67 -20.19 1.17
N GLN A 354 -1.72 -20.17 0.23
CA GLN A 354 -0.35 -19.72 0.49
C GLN A 354 -0.29 -18.22 0.79
N SER A 355 -0.98 -17.39 0.03
CA SER A 355 -1.08 -15.94 0.25
C SER A 355 -1.72 -15.60 1.59
N GLN A 356 -2.73 -16.34 2.04
CA GLN A 356 -3.36 -16.14 3.34
C GLN A 356 -2.40 -16.43 4.51
N LYS A 357 -1.51 -17.41 4.38
CA LYS A 357 -0.45 -17.65 5.39
C LYS A 357 0.51 -16.46 5.48
N ILE A 358 0.90 -15.89 4.33
CA ILE A 358 1.73 -14.68 4.28
C ILE A 358 0.98 -13.50 4.90
N ALA A 359 -0.31 -13.33 4.59
CA ALA A 359 -1.13 -12.27 5.18
C ALA A 359 -1.20 -12.35 6.71
N ALA A 360 -1.31 -13.56 7.27
CA ALA A 360 -1.28 -13.75 8.72
C ALA A 360 0.06 -13.33 9.35
N LEU A 361 1.18 -13.65 8.70
CA LEU A 361 2.51 -13.21 9.13
C LEU A 361 2.68 -11.69 9.01
N CYS A 362 2.21 -11.09 7.92
CA CYS A 362 2.21 -9.63 7.76
C CYS A 362 1.34 -8.93 8.81
N GLN A 363 0.22 -9.53 9.20
CA GLN A 363 -0.63 -9.01 10.28
C GLN A 363 0.08 -9.07 11.64
N GLU A 364 0.82 -10.14 11.93
CA GLU A 364 1.63 -10.26 13.15
C GLU A 364 2.77 -9.21 13.13
N HIS A 365 3.48 -9.08 12.01
CA HIS A 365 4.51 -8.06 11.79
C HIS A 365 3.96 -6.64 12.04
N TYR A 366 2.81 -6.32 11.47
CA TYR A 366 2.10 -5.06 11.68
C TYR A 366 1.79 -4.81 13.17
N THR A 367 1.26 -5.81 13.87
CA THR A 367 0.88 -5.70 15.29
C THR A 367 2.09 -5.42 16.18
N LEU A 368 3.18 -6.16 15.98
CA LEU A 368 4.44 -5.96 16.71
C LEU A 368 5.06 -4.59 16.39
N GLY A 369 5.10 -4.23 15.10
CA GLY A 369 5.61 -2.93 14.65
C GLY A 369 4.86 -1.75 15.27
N ASN A 370 3.53 -1.83 15.34
CA ASN A 370 2.70 -0.79 15.98
C ASN A 370 2.87 -0.73 17.50
N THR A 371 3.10 -1.86 18.14
CA THR A 371 3.45 -1.88 19.57
C THR A 371 4.76 -1.14 19.78
N ILE A 372 5.83 -1.49 19.05
CA ILE A 372 7.13 -0.80 19.12
C ILE A 372 6.96 0.70 18.81
N ARG A 373 6.16 1.04 17.79
CA ARG A 373 5.87 2.45 17.45
C ARG A 373 5.21 3.19 18.61
N THR A 374 4.28 2.54 19.31
CA THR A 374 3.64 3.11 20.50
C THR A 374 4.65 3.37 21.63
N LEU A 375 5.59 2.44 21.86
CA LEU A 375 6.67 2.63 22.83
C LEU A 375 7.52 3.87 22.48
N ARG A 376 8.01 3.96 21.26
CA ARG A 376 8.83 5.12 20.79
C ARG A 376 8.08 6.44 20.93
N ARG A 377 6.79 6.46 20.61
CA ARG A 377 5.99 7.67 20.76
C ARG A 377 5.84 8.11 22.22
N VAL A 378 5.61 7.16 23.14
CA VAL A 378 5.52 7.48 24.57
C VAL A 378 6.83 8.09 25.07
N GLU A 379 7.97 7.53 24.68
CA GLU A 379 9.28 8.08 25.00
C GLU A 379 9.44 9.50 24.48
N MET A 380 9.14 9.75 23.20
CA MET A 380 9.30 11.05 22.57
C MET A 380 8.35 12.13 23.07
N LYS A 381 7.15 11.74 23.52
CA LYS A 381 6.13 12.72 23.95
C LYS A 381 6.08 12.93 25.46
N HIS A 382 6.43 11.91 26.25
CA HIS A 382 6.18 11.92 27.69
C HIS A 382 7.40 11.62 28.56
N LEU A 383 8.48 11.08 27.98
CA LEU A 383 9.67 10.68 28.72
C LEU A 383 10.95 11.39 28.28
N GLN A 384 10.85 12.54 27.58
CA GLN A 384 12.02 13.26 27.04
C GLN A 384 13.07 13.63 28.08
N ASN A 385 12.65 13.90 29.33
CA ASN A 385 13.53 14.30 30.43
C ASN A 385 13.64 13.20 31.52
N VAL A 386 13.31 11.96 31.17
CA VAL A 386 13.36 10.82 32.08
C VAL A 386 14.50 9.90 31.63
N ASP A 387 15.32 9.46 32.55
CA ASP A 387 16.32 8.42 32.30
C ASP A 387 15.60 7.10 32.01
N LEU A 388 15.59 6.67 30.76
CA LEU A 388 14.91 5.44 30.32
C LEU A 388 15.54 4.18 30.89
N THR A 389 16.78 4.23 31.40
CA THR A 389 17.43 3.12 32.07
C THR A 389 16.94 2.94 33.50
N ASN A 390 16.40 3.98 34.11
CA ASN A 390 15.81 3.97 35.44
C ASN A 390 14.32 3.61 35.38
N ARG A 391 14.02 2.33 35.47
CA ARG A 391 12.64 1.82 35.37
C ARG A 391 11.69 2.45 36.40
N ALA A 392 12.13 2.67 37.64
CA ALA A 392 11.29 3.26 38.67
C ALA A 392 10.92 4.73 38.33
N ALA A 393 11.84 5.51 37.77
CA ALA A 393 11.59 6.87 37.31
C ALA A 393 10.59 6.90 36.14
N VAL A 394 10.74 5.96 35.18
CA VAL A 394 9.81 5.81 34.06
C VAL A 394 8.40 5.45 34.56
N GLU A 395 8.27 4.46 35.44
CA GLU A 395 6.99 4.04 36.02
C GLU A 395 6.32 5.17 36.80
N ALA A 396 7.06 5.91 37.62
CA ALA A 396 6.55 7.05 38.36
C ALA A 396 6.03 8.17 37.43
N SER A 397 6.79 8.49 36.37
CA SER A 397 6.41 9.51 35.37
C SER A 397 5.13 9.12 34.63
N LEU A 398 5.01 7.87 34.18
CA LEU A 398 3.83 7.42 33.44
C LEU A 398 2.59 7.24 34.33
N ASN A 399 2.77 6.79 35.57
CA ASN A 399 1.65 6.72 36.51
C ASN A 399 1.11 8.12 36.83
N LYS A 400 1.99 9.11 37.02
CA LYS A 400 1.58 10.52 37.18
C LYS A 400 0.80 11.00 35.94
N LEU A 401 1.30 10.73 34.73
CA LEU A 401 0.55 11.05 33.49
C LEU A 401 -0.84 10.40 33.47
N ILE A 402 -0.95 9.13 33.85
CA ILE A 402 -2.23 8.41 33.90
C ILE A 402 -3.18 9.08 34.87
N GLU A 403 -2.73 9.42 36.09
CA GLU A 403 -3.54 10.11 37.11
C GLU A 403 -4.01 11.50 36.60
N GLU A 404 -3.12 12.30 36.04
CA GLU A 404 -3.45 13.60 35.46
C GLU A 404 -4.51 13.46 34.35
N LYS A 405 -4.36 12.47 33.48
CA LYS A 405 -5.33 12.23 32.39
C LYS A 405 -6.65 11.64 32.88
N GLN A 406 -6.66 10.94 33.98
CA GLN A 406 -7.91 10.46 34.61
C GLN A 406 -8.77 11.61 35.14
N THR A 407 -8.18 12.67 35.69
CA THR A 407 -8.91 13.87 36.13
C THR A 407 -9.51 14.65 34.96
N GLN A 408 -8.90 14.56 33.78
CA GLN A 408 -9.32 15.22 32.53
C GLN A 408 -10.26 14.36 31.67
N LYS A 409 -10.75 13.23 32.17
CA LYS A 409 -11.50 12.22 31.37
C LYS A 409 -12.76 12.77 30.71
N ASN A 410 -13.37 13.81 31.27
CA ASN A 410 -14.57 14.44 30.74
C ASN A 410 -14.29 15.63 29.80
N ASP A 411 -13.02 15.95 29.54
CA ASP A 411 -12.63 16.95 28.54
C ASP A 411 -12.39 16.26 27.18
N PRO A 412 -13.26 16.49 26.18
CA PRO A 412 -13.12 15.89 24.86
C PRO A 412 -11.80 16.27 24.16
N GLY A 413 -11.25 17.46 24.44
CA GLY A 413 -10.00 17.95 23.87
C GLY A 413 -8.74 17.32 24.47
N ALA A 414 -8.85 16.73 25.67
CA ALA A 414 -7.71 16.20 26.40
C ALA A 414 -7.18 14.85 25.87
N ASN A 415 -7.90 14.17 24.96
CA ASN A 415 -7.54 12.83 24.43
C ASN A 415 -7.13 11.83 25.53
N SER A 416 -7.73 11.98 26.73
CA SER A 416 -7.31 11.30 27.95
C SER A 416 -7.27 9.78 27.82
N GLY A 417 -8.30 9.18 27.19
CA GLY A 417 -8.37 7.74 26.98
C GLY A 417 -7.19 7.20 26.15
N TYR A 418 -6.77 7.96 25.15
CA TYR A 418 -5.65 7.60 24.30
C TYR A 418 -4.30 7.63 25.04
N TYR A 419 -4.03 8.69 25.80
CA TYR A 419 -2.79 8.80 26.58
C TYR A 419 -2.71 7.75 27.69
N ILE A 420 -3.80 7.50 28.41
CA ILE A 420 -3.86 6.44 29.42
C ILE A 420 -3.58 5.06 28.78
N LYS A 421 -4.25 4.76 27.68
CA LYS A 421 -4.05 3.48 26.96
C LYS A 421 -2.59 3.29 26.56
N THR A 422 -1.96 4.30 25.98
CA THR A 422 -0.60 4.19 25.46
C THR A 422 0.46 4.14 26.55
N ALA A 423 0.27 4.89 27.65
CA ALA A 423 1.12 4.78 28.83
C ALA A 423 1.07 3.36 29.42
N ARG A 424 -0.12 2.77 29.51
CA ARG A 424 -0.27 1.38 29.99
C ARG A 424 0.40 0.36 29.06
N ILE A 425 0.25 0.53 27.74
CA ILE A 425 0.97 -0.32 26.75
C ILE A 425 2.49 -0.23 26.98
N TYR A 426 3.01 0.97 27.19
CA TYR A 426 4.44 1.14 27.46
C TYR A 426 4.88 0.38 28.71
N LEU A 427 4.20 0.57 29.83
CA LEU A 427 4.52 -0.12 31.08
C LEU A 427 4.45 -1.64 30.99
N GLN A 428 3.54 -2.17 30.17
CA GLN A 428 3.32 -3.60 29.97
C GLN A 428 4.34 -4.22 29.00
N ASP A 429 4.68 -3.51 27.92
CA ASP A 429 5.32 -4.12 26.75
C ASP A 429 6.77 -3.68 26.52
N ILE A 430 7.27 -2.63 27.22
CA ILE A 430 8.66 -2.16 27.02
C ILE A 430 9.70 -3.28 27.26
N ALA A 431 9.49 -4.12 28.25
CA ALA A 431 10.41 -5.24 28.54
C ALA A 431 10.37 -6.34 27.45
N LYS A 432 9.32 -6.38 26.64
CA LYS A 432 9.14 -7.35 25.55
C LYS A 432 9.68 -6.85 24.20
N GLU A 433 10.08 -5.58 24.11
CA GLU A 433 10.53 -4.99 22.85
C GLU A 433 11.65 -5.78 22.17
N PRO A 434 12.73 -6.23 22.87
CA PRO A 434 13.77 -7.02 22.23
C PRO A 434 13.22 -8.28 21.55
N ALA A 435 12.40 -9.05 22.27
CA ALA A 435 11.76 -10.26 21.72
C ALA A 435 10.80 -9.92 20.54
N SER A 436 10.11 -8.79 20.60
CA SER A 436 9.24 -8.32 19.48
C SER A 436 10.06 -8.01 18.22
N ARG A 437 11.24 -7.40 18.37
CA ARG A 437 12.15 -7.13 17.24
C ARG A 437 12.72 -8.41 16.65
N GLU A 438 13.13 -9.37 17.50
CA GLU A 438 13.58 -10.68 17.04
C GLU A 438 12.45 -11.43 16.30
N ARG A 439 11.23 -11.36 16.82
CA ARG A 439 10.08 -11.98 16.15
C ARG A 439 9.76 -11.34 14.80
N ILE A 440 9.86 -10.02 14.66
CA ILE A 440 9.72 -9.31 13.37
C ILE A 440 10.75 -9.87 12.36
N GLN A 441 12.01 -9.98 12.74
CA GLN A 441 13.04 -10.53 11.85
C GLN A 441 12.78 -12.01 11.48
N ALA A 442 12.28 -12.80 12.44
CA ALA A 442 11.87 -14.17 12.17
C ALA A 442 10.70 -14.24 11.19
N ILE A 443 9.70 -13.36 11.32
CA ILE A 443 8.57 -13.25 10.38
C ILE A 443 9.05 -12.90 8.97
N GLU A 444 9.94 -11.92 8.81
CA GLU A 444 10.52 -11.54 7.52
C GLU A 444 11.20 -12.76 6.85
N LYS A 445 11.93 -13.55 7.62
CA LYS A 445 12.55 -14.79 7.15
C LYS A 445 11.52 -15.89 6.83
N GLU A 446 10.50 -16.08 7.66
CA GLU A 446 9.42 -17.05 7.39
C GLU A 446 8.67 -16.69 6.08
N ILE A 447 8.37 -15.42 5.87
CA ILE A 447 7.75 -14.94 4.63
C ILE A 447 8.63 -15.28 3.43
N SER A 448 9.94 -15.00 3.50
CA SER A 448 10.87 -15.31 2.41
C SER A 448 11.02 -16.79 2.09
N GLN A 449 10.65 -17.68 3.02
CA GLN A 449 10.60 -19.13 2.78
C GLN A 449 9.27 -19.58 2.17
N ILE A 450 8.16 -18.98 2.62
CA ILE A 450 6.82 -19.37 2.19
C ILE A 450 6.48 -18.82 0.80
N ASN A 451 6.96 -17.63 0.44
CA ASN A 451 6.63 -16.95 -0.81
C ASN A 451 7.40 -17.47 -2.03
N GLN A 452 8.24 -18.49 -1.87
CA GLN A 452 9.05 -19.01 -2.97
C GLN A 452 8.18 -19.60 -4.09
N PRO A 453 8.61 -19.44 -5.38
CA PRO A 453 7.93 -20.00 -6.53
C PRO A 453 7.67 -21.50 -6.41
N GLN A 454 6.44 -21.90 -6.67
CA GLN A 454 6.02 -23.33 -6.62
C GLN A 454 5.48 -23.78 -7.98
N THR A 455 5.59 -25.08 -8.24
CA THR A 455 5.03 -25.70 -9.43
C THR A 455 3.70 -26.38 -9.05
N TYR A 456 2.64 -26.01 -9.79
CA TYR A 456 1.31 -26.59 -9.62
C TYR A 456 0.93 -27.38 -10.86
N ARG A 457 0.21 -28.50 -10.65
CA ARG A 457 -0.36 -29.29 -11.74
C ARG A 457 -1.79 -28.84 -11.99
N TYR A 458 -2.04 -28.42 -13.20
CA TYR A 458 -3.36 -28.01 -13.69
C TYR A 458 -4.00 -29.14 -14.49
N SER A 459 -5.28 -29.38 -14.28
CA SER A 459 -6.08 -30.24 -15.14
C SER A 459 -7.43 -29.61 -15.43
N LEU A 460 -7.82 -29.67 -16.69
CA LEU A 460 -9.11 -29.23 -17.20
C LEU A 460 -9.81 -30.44 -17.80
N THR A 461 -11.02 -30.73 -17.36
CA THR A 461 -11.80 -31.88 -17.85
C THR A 461 -13.20 -31.40 -18.24
N LYS A 462 -13.64 -31.75 -19.45
CA LYS A 462 -14.99 -31.44 -19.93
C LYS A 462 -16.02 -32.09 -19.03
N SER A 463 -16.95 -31.31 -18.48
CA SER A 463 -18.04 -31.81 -17.65
C SER A 463 -18.99 -32.67 -18.51
N ALA A 464 -19.59 -33.68 -17.91
CA ALA A 464 -20.67 -34.41 -18.55
C ALA A 464 -21.83 -33.43 -18.83
N PRO A 465 -22.57 -33.64 -19.94
CA PRO A 465 -23.69 -32.81 -20.33
C PRO A 465 -24.83 -32.83 -19.29
#